data_02372a4002c67b58571fd3fa4434a824
#
_entry.id   02372a4002c67b58571fd3fa4434a824
#
_cell.length_a   1.000
_cell.length_b   1.000
_cell.length_c   1.000
_cell.angle_alpha   90.00
_cell.angle_beta   90.00
_cell.angle_gamma   90.00
#
_symmetry.space_group_name_H-M   'P 1'
#
loop_
_entity.id
_entity.type
_entity.pdbx_description
1 polymer ?
#
loop_
_entity_poly.entity_id
_entity_poly.type
_entity_poly.pdbx_seq_one_letter_code
_entity_poly.pdbx_strand_id
1 'polypeptide(L)'
;MSKLVIELQKDIIENKTDTISILRKAKLIATKLNLIDFKQWIDYELNGYENYDDIPEYRNIIGEVKAKNPYHGLIPVMMPSSIAEKLNTRKLFNPISELINLSMSNQPITIAFPSELSESLCANVSVSFPCYLVIPQGAIIQIIESVKNYLLEWCLKLENDGILGEDFEFSESEKEKARIIPQQINYYGPVITGNVNSSQLVSGDNNTIDFTSSYSAELIDEIKKSLKNEAISSKNKSDALDILEDIDMSIKSNKKTSVIKSALNGLKDFLINVGANVTAAIITTKMNGF
;
A
#
# COMPACT_ATOMS: atom_id res chain seq x y z
N MET A 1 -33.27 -3.28 25.76
CA MET A 1 -31.85 -3.61 25.91
C MET A 1 -31.15 -3.08 24.69
N SER A 2 -30.16 -2.26 24.93
CA SER A 2 -29.38 -1.63 23.85
C SER A 2 -28.26 -2.54 23.45
N LYS A 3 -28.11 -2.79 22.14
CA LYS A 3 -27.03 -3.63 21.58
C LYS A 3 -25.89 -2.73 21.15
N LEU A 4 -24.77 -2.80 21.83
CA LEU A 4 -23.65 -1.88 21.72
C LEU A 4 -23.07 -1.80 20.30
N VAL A 5 -22.97 -2.95 19.60
CA VAL A 5 -22.50 -3.01 18.21
C VAL A 5 -23.48 -2.32 17.26
N ILE A 6 -24.79 -2.54 17.43
CA ILE A 6 -25.83 -1.90 16.61
C ILE A 6 -25.89 -0.38 16.85
N GLU A 7 -25.65 0.06 18.08
CA GLU A 7 -25.55 1.50 18.35
C GLU A 7 -24.35 2.13 17.65
N LEU A 8 -23.21 1.45 17.64
CA LEU A 8 -22.02 1.94 16.91
C LEU A 8 -22.29 2.04 15.40
N GLN A 9 -22.96 1.04 14.80
CA GLN A 9 -23.39 1.10 13.40
C GLN A 9 -24.26 2.33 13.13
N LYS A 10 -25.25 2.58 13.99
CA LYS A 10 -26.13 3.76 13.86
C LYS A 10 -25.36 5.05 13.95
N ASP A 11 -24.43 5.17 14.92
CA ASP A 11 -23.58 6.35 15.07
C ASP A 11 -22.77 6.63 13.81
N ILE A 12 -22.24 5.58 13.16
CA ILE A 12 -21.48 5.69 11.91
C ILE A 12 -22.37 6.15 10.74
N ILE A 13 -23.55 5.51 10.57
CA ILE A 13 -24.43 5.73 9.42
C ILE A 13 -25.13 7.09 9.52
N GLU A 14 -25.61 7.45 10.71
CA GLU A 14 -26.37 8.70 10.90
C GLU A 14 -25.50 9.96 10.78
N ASN A 15 -24.18 9.81 10.86
CA ASN A 15 -23.21 10.91 10.73
C ASN A 15 -23.45 12.10 11.69
N LYS A 16 -24.17 11.85 12.79
CA LYS A 16 -24.46 12.83 13.84
C LYS A 16 -23.39 12.84 14.93
N THR A 17 -22.72 11.72 15.09
CA THR A 17 -21.64 11.52 16.07
C THR A 17 -20.29 11.81 15.41
N ASP A 18 -19.42 12.53 16.09
CA ASP A 18 -18.11 12.82 15.57
C ASP A 18 -17.22 11.56 15.49
N THR A 19 -16.32 11.52 14.52
CA THR A 19 -15.46 10.36 14.26
C THR A 19 -14.60 9.95 15.46
N ILE A 20 -14.22 10.89 16.31
CA ILE A 20 -13.42 10.60 17.52
C ILE A 20 -14.26 9.83 18.54
N SER A 21 -15.51 10.22 18.73
CA SER A 21 -16.46 9.52 19.61
C SER A 21 -16.81 8.13 19.09
N ILE A 22 -16.97 7.97 17.78
CA ILE A 22 -17.12 6.67 17.11
C ILE A 22 -15.92 5.76 17.39
N LEU A 23 -14.69 6.25 17.21
CA LEU A 23 -13.47 5.49 17.50
C LEU A 23 -13.34 5.12 18.98
N ARG A 24 -13.71 6.03 19.90
CA ARG A 24 -13.70 5.73 21.36
C ARG A 24 -14.70 4.64 21.72
N LYS A 25 -15.89 4.64 21.10
CA LYS A 25 -16.88 3.59 21.29
C LYS A 25 -16.38 2.25 20.73
N ALA A 26 -15.78 2.26 19.54
CA ALA A 26 -15.13 1.09 18.96
C ALA A 26 -14.00 0.55 19.84
N LYS A 27 -13.16 1.43 20.41
CA LYS A 27 -12.10 1.04 21.37
C LYS A 27 -12.65 0.35 22.60
N LEU A 28 -13.78 0.84 23.16
CA LEU A 28 -14.46 0.21 24.29
C LEU A 28 -14.89 -1.22 23.94
N ILE A 29 -15.54 -1.41 22.78
CA ILE A 29 -15.98 -2.73 22.30
C ILE A 29 -14.77 -3.65 22.10
N ALA A 30 -13.73 -3.20 21.38
CA ALA A 30 -12.53 -3.98 21.14
C ALA A 30 -11.84 -4.41 22.43
N THR A 31 -11.79 -3.52 23.43
CA THR A 31 -11.20 -3.81 24.74
C THR A 31 -11.99 -4.88 25.47
N LYS A 32 -13.32 -4.78 25.48
CA LYS A 32 -14.21 -5.76 26.16
C LYS A 32 -14.20 -7.14 25.50
N LEU A 33 -14.03 -7.17 24.17
CA LEU A 33 -13.88 -8.41 23.40
C LEU A 33 -12.44 -8.96 23.41
N ASN A 34 -11.48 -8.24 24.03
CA ASN A 34 -10.05 -8.57 24.06
C ASN A 34 -9.41 -8.71 22.67
N LEU A 35 -9.79 -7.79 21.74
CA LEU A 35 -9.27 -7.71 20.37
C LEU A 35 -8.05 -6.79 20.35
N ILE A 36 -6.87 -7.33 20.63
CA ILE A 36 -5.65 -6.55 20.88
C ILE A 36 -5.22 -5.76 19.65
N ASP A 37 -5.15 -6.41 18.49
CA ASP A 37 -4.65 -5.79 17.24
C ASP A 37 -5.60 -4.68 16.76
N PHE A 38 -6.92 -4.95 16.83
CA PHE A 38 -7.91 -3.95 16.46
C PHE A 38 -7.93 -2.73 17.40
N LYS A 39 -7.76 -2.98 18.70
CA LYS A 39 -7.60 -1.91 19.69
C LYS A 39 -6.34 -1.08 19.41
N GLN A 40 -5.23 -1.72 19.04
CA GLN A 40 -3.99 -1.05 18.71
C GLN A 40 -4.15 -0.15 17.49
N TRP A 41 -4.81 -0.64 16.43
CA TRP A 41 -5.14 0.18 15.27
C TRP A 41 -5.99 1.42 15.65
N ILE A 42 -7.02 1.26 16.48
CA ILE A 42 -7.82 2.39 16.97
C ILE A 42 -6.93 3.38 17.75
N ASP A 43 -6.01 2.87 18.56
CA ASP A 43 -5.08 3.71 19.30
C ASP A 43 -4.18 4.53 18.37
N TYR A 44 -3.69 3.95 17.28
CA TYR A 44 -2.94 4.67 16.26
C TYR A 44 -3.79 5.70 15.51
N GLU A 45 -5.04 5.39 15.20
CA GLU A 45 -5.96 6.36 14.58
C GLU A 45 -6.22 7.57 15.50
N LEU A 46 -6.37 7.33 16.79
CA LEU A 46 -6.63 8.37 17.78
C LEU A 46 -5.40 9.23 18.12
N ASN A 47 -4.21 8.62 18.17
CA ASN A 47 -3.00 9.26 18.69
C ASN A 47 -1.96 9.59 17.61
N GLY A 48 -2.13 9.05 16.40
CA GLY A 48 -1.14 9.11 15.33
C GLY A 48 -0.23 7.88 15.30
N TYR A 49 0.48 7.73 14.20
CA TYR A 49 1.40 6.61 13.91
C TYR A 49 2.84 7.05 14.20
N GLU A 50 3.60 6.20 14.87
CA GLU A 50 5.02 6.46 15.17
C GLU A 50 5.94 5.86 14.10
N ASN A 51 5.61 4.65 13.61
CA ASN A 51 6.40 3.97 12.60
C ASN A 51 5.74 4.04 11.23
N TYR A 52 6.54 4.23 10.20
CA TYR A 52 6.06 4.32 8.81
C TYR A 52 5.37 3.04 8.33
N ASP A 53 5.85 1.88 8.78
CA ASP A 53 5.35 0.56 8.35
C ASP A 53 3.98 0.23 8.98
N ASP A 54 3.64 0.84 10.11
CA ASP A 54 2.33 0.69 10.76
C ASP A 54 1.23 1.51 10.09
N ILE A 55 1.60 2.49 9.23
CA ILE A 55 0.64 3.38 8.57
C ILE A 55 -0.12 2.65 7.47
N PRO A 56 -1.46 2.55 7.56
CA PRO A 56 -2.28 1.88 6.57
C PRO A 56 -2.18 2.51 5.17
N GLU A 57 -2.41 1.72 4.13
CA GLU A 57 -2.36 2.20 2.74
C GLU A 57 -3.42 3.26 2.43
N TYR A 58 -4.59 3.24 3.10
CA TYR A 58 -5.60 4.30 2.91
C TYR A 58 -5.16 5.68 3.41
N ARG A 59 -4.07 5.75 4.19
CA ARG A 59 -3.41 7.00 4.60
C ARG A 59 -2.34 7.48 3.62
N ASN A 60 -2.17 6.76 2.51
CA ASN A 60 -1.29 7.16 1.43
C ASN A 60 -2.02 8.15 0.53
N ILE A 61 -1.53 9.38 0.48
CA ILE A 61 -2.14 10.46 -0.30
C ILE A 61 -1.27 10.83 -1.48
N ILE A 62 -1.91 11.35 -2.53
CA ILE A 62 -1.25 11.92 -3.69
C ILE A 62 -1.52 13.43 -3.69
N GLY A 63 -0.44 14.20 -3.67
CA GLY A 63 -0.48 15.66 -3.80
C GLY A 63 0.22 16.12 -5.06
N GLU A 64 0.46 17.42 -5.15
CA GLU A 64 1.19 18.05 -6.24
C GLU A 64 2.32 18.91 -5.67
N VAL A 65 3.54 18.72 -6.18
CA VAL A 65 4.69 19.56 -5.79
C VAL A 65 4.59 20.91 -6.46
N LYS A 66 4.56 21.98 -5.63
CA LYS A 66 4.52 23.37 -6.08
C LYS A 66 5.60 24.20 -5.39
N ALA A 67 6.15 25.16 -6.11
CA ALA A 67 7.06 26.17 -5.58
C ALA A 67 6.27 27.45 -5.18
N LYS A 68 6.63 28.06 -4.05
CA LYS A 68 5.99 29.30 -3.59
C LYS A 68 6.70 30.52 -4.14
N ASN A 69 6.20 31.02 -5.26
CA ASN A 69 6.67 32.26 -5.85
C ASN A 69 6.05 33.47 -5.09
N PRO A 70 6.84 34.45 -4.63
CA PRO A 70 6.33 35.60 -3.86
C PRO A 70 5.34 36.48 -4.64
N TYR A 71 5.40 36.47 -5.97
CA TYR A 71 4.53 37.30 -6.82
C TYR A 71 3.34 36.56 -7.41
N HIS A 72 3.48 35.22 -7.64
CA HIS A 72 2.47 34.42 -8.35
C HIS A 72 1.86 33.32 -7.46
N GLY A 73 2.25 33.23 -6.20
CA GLY A 73 1.75 32.22 -5.28
C GLY A 73 2.34 30.83 -5.57
N LEU A 74 1.52 29.78 -5.47
CA LEU A 74 1.94 28.40 -5.71
C LEU A 74 1.97 28.10 -7.21
N ILE A 75 3.16 27.88 -7.76
CA ILE A 75 3.39 27.54 -9.18
C ILE A 75 3.84 26.09 -9.33
N PRO A 76 3.46 25.40 -10.42
CA PRO A 76 3.90 24.03 -10.69
C PRO A 76 5.43 23.93 -10.80
N VAL A 77 5.99 22.81 -10.33
CA VAL A 77 7.41 22.47 -10.52
C VAL A 77 7.51 21.41 -11.61
N MET A 78 8.29 21.70 -12.66
CA MET A 78 8.54 20.77 -13.76
C MET A 78 9.62 19.78 -13.34
N MET A 79 9.29 18.50 -13.34
CA MET A 79 10.23 17.41 -12.97
C MET A 79 9.95 16.14 -13.78
N PRO A 80 10.92 15.23 -13.92
CA PRO A 80 10.71 13.90 -14.52
C PRO A 80 9.64 13.10 -13.78
N SER A 81 8.85 12.29 -14.51
CA SER A 81 7.75 11.49 -13.96
C SER A 81 8.20 10.59 -12.81
N SER A 82 9.37 9.97 -12.92
CA SER A 82 9.92 9.08 -11.89
C SER A 82 10.25 9.78 -10.56
N ILE A 83 10.54 11.07 -10.61
CA ILE A 83 10.74 11.92 -9.42
C ILE A 83 9.39 12.40 -8.90
N ALA A 84 8.50 12.82 -9.81
CA ALA A 84 7.17 13.27 -9.46
C ALA A 84 6.37 12.21 -8.70
N GLU A 85 6.36 10.96 -9.15
CA GLU A 85 5.70 9.85 -8.47
C GLU A 85 6.14 9.68 -7.00
N LYS A 86 7.46 9.77 -6.76
CA LYS A 86 8.02 9.63 -5.40
C LYS A 86 7.73 10.83 -4.51
N LEU A 87 7.74 12.05 -5.05
CA LEU A 87 7.55 13.26 -4.26
C LEU A 87 6.09 13.62 -4.06
N ASN A 88 5.22 13.24 -4.99
CA ASN A 88 3.78 13.49 -4.91
C ASN A 88 3.07 12.54 -3.94
N THR A 89 3.68 11.41 -3.61
CA THR A 89 3.07 10.39 -2.74
C THR A 89 3.58 10.51 -1.32
N ARG A 90 2.69 10.48 -0.31
CA ARG A 90 3.05 10.56 1.10
C ARG A 90 2.04 9.84 1.99
N LYS A 91 2.54 9.08 2.97
CA LYS A 91 1.72 8.54 4.07
C LYS A 91 1.54 9.61 5.16
N LEU A 92 0.31 9.75 5.67
CA LEU A 92 -0.02 10.69 6.74
C LEU A 92 -0.08 9.96 8.08
N PHE A 93 0.79 10.36 9.01
CA PHE A 93 0.92 9.77 10.34
C PHE A 93 0.12 10.49 11.42
N ASN A 94 -0.47 11.64 11.08
CA ASN A 94 -1.20 12.50 12.02
C ASN A 94 -2.42 11.80 12.64
N PRO A 95 -2.78 12.09 13.91
CA PRO A 95 -4.01 11.60 14.51
C PRO A 95 -5.24 12.07 13.73
N ILE A 96 -6.30 11.28 13.79
CA ILE A 96 -7.54 11.57 13.06
C ILE A 96 -8.14 12.94 13.41
N SER A 97 -7.98 13.39 14.66
CA SER A 97 -8.43 14.71 15.10
C SER A 97 -7.78 15.87 14.35
N GLU A 98 -6.49 15.71 14.01
CA GLU A 98 -5.76 16.71 13.22
C GLU A 98 -6.22 16.68 11.76
N LEU A 99 -6.43 15.49 11.19
CA LEU A 99 -6.95 15.34 9.84
C LEU A 99 -8.36 15.94 9.71
N ILE A 100 -9.22 15.78 10.71
CA ILE A 100 -10.55 16.43 10.75
C ILE A 100 -10.39 17.95 10.73
N ASN A 101 -9.51 18.53 11.56
CA ASN A 101 -9.26 19.96 11.56
C ASN A 101 -8.73 20.46 10.21
N LEU A 102 -7.81 19.71 9.58
CA LEU A 102 -7.29 20.03 8.26
C LEU A 102 -8.40 19.97 7.18
N SER A 103 -9.31 19.00 7.28
CA SER A 103 -10.42 18.87 6.33
C SER A 103 -11.41 20.02 6.36
N MET A 104 -11.49 20.74 7.48
CA MET A 104 -12.36 21.91 7.67
C MET A 104 -11.66 23.23 7.33
N SER A 105 -10.36 23.21 7.06
CA SER A 105 -9.58 24.40 6.76
C SER A 105 -9.89 24.95 5.37
N ASN A 106 -10.05 26.26 5.25
CA ASN A 106 -10.15 26.95 3.96
C ASN A 106 -8.76 27.25 3.35
N GLN A 107 -7.68 26.91 4.04
CA GLN A 107 -6.32 27.14 3.57
C GLN A 107 -5.78 25.91 2.83
N PRO A 108 -4.91 26.09 1.83
CA PRO A 108 -4.23 24.99 1.18
C PRO A 108 -3.46 24.14 2.20
N ILE A 109 -3.67 22.84 2.17
CA ILE A 109 -2.93 21.89 3.01
C ILE A 109 -1.59 21.64 2.33
N THR A 110 -0.50 21.99 3.01
CA THR A 110 0.84 21.90 2.43
C THR A 110 1.84 21.25 3.39
N ILE A 111 2.74 20.44 2.84
CA ILE A 111 3.90 19.90 3.55
C ILE A 111 5.15 20.52 2.93
N ALA A 112 5.95 21.21 3.73
CA ALA A 112 7.18 21.82 3.26
C ALA A 112 8.25 20.76 2.97
N PHE A 113 8.98 20.93 1.86
CA PHE A 113 10.19 20.17 1.60
C PHE A 113 11.41 20.85 2.23
N PRO A 114 12.47 20.06 2.57
CA PRO A 114 13.75 20.61 3.00
C PRO A 114 14.34 21.59 1.97
N SER A 115 15.14 22.54 2.43
CA SER A 115 15.74 23.59 1.59
C SER A 115 16.57 22.99 0.46
N GLU A 116 17.39 21.98 0.77
CA GLU A 116 18.29 21.31 -0.18
C GLU A 116 17.52 20.64 -1.33
N LEU A 117 16.36 20.04 -1.00
CA LEU A 117 15.49 19.45 -2.01
C LEU A 117 14.81 20.53 -2.84
N SER A 118 14.35 21.63 -2.22
CA SER A 118 13.73 22.75 -2.92
C SER A 118 14.72 23.39 -3.90
N GLU A 119 15.99 23.57 -3.51
CA GLU A 119 17.06 24.07 -4.39
C GLU A 119 17.29 23.11 -5.57
N SER A 120 17.36 21.81 -5.32
CA SER A 120 17.54 20.80 -6.37
C SER A 120 16.36 20.80 -7.38
N LEU A 121 15.12 20.95 -6.89
CA LEU A 121 13.93 21.03 -7.73
C LEU A 121 13.85 22.31 -8.56
N CYS A 122 14.47 23.40 -8.08
CA CYS A 122 14.54 24.70 -8.73
C CYS A 122 15.87 24.94 -9.46
N ALA A 123 16.74 23.95 -9.64
CA ALA A 123 18.10 24.13 -10.21
C ALA A 123 18.12 24.73 -11.60
N ASN A 124 17.04 24.63 -12.38
CA ASN A 124 16.93 25.19 -13.72
C ASN A 124 16.38 26.63 -13.77
N VAL A 125 16.12 27.26 -12.62
CA VAL A 125 15.66 28.65 -12.53
C VAL A 125 16.64 29.51 -11.77
N SER A 126 16.71 30.80 -12.14
CA SER A 126 17.71 31.73 -11.57
C SER A 126 17.48 32.02 -10.07
N VAL A 127 16.31 31.68 -9.53
CA VAL A 127 15.94 31.91 -8.14
C VAL A 127 15.29 30.65 -7.59
N SER A 128 15.84 30.13 -6.50
CA SER A 128 15.24 29.00 -5.78
C SER A 128 14.05 29.48 -4.93
N PHE A 129 12.94 28.75 -5.02
CA PHE A 129 11.75 29.00 -4.21
C PHE A 129 11.50 27.81 -3.27
N PRO A 130 10.97 28.06 -2.05
CA PRO A 130 10.54 26.96 -1.18
C PRO A 130 9.48 26.10 -1.88
N CYS A 131 9.69 24.79 -1.87
CA CYS A 131 8.77 23.83 -2.48
C CYS A 131 7.92 23.16 -1.42
N TYR A 132 6.68 22.84 -1.79
CA TYR A 132 5.66 22.24 -0.93
C TYR A 132 4.93 21.13 -1.70
N LEU A 133 4.59 20.06 -0.98
CA LEU A 133 3.57 19.14 -1.44
C LEU A 133 2.20 19.75 -1.08
N VAL A 134 1.41 20.07 -2.08
CA VAL A 134 0.04 20.59 -1.92
C VAL A 134 -0.91 19.40 -1.93
N ILE A 135 -1.64 19.21 -0.84
CA ILE A 135 -2.54 18.07 -0.63
C ILE A 135 -3.96 18.52 -0.95
N PRO A 136 -4.69 17.82 -1.85
CA PRO A 136 -6.10 18.07 -2.06
C PRO A 136 -6.90 17.79 -0.77
N GLN A 137 -7.80 18.70 -0.40
CA GLN A 137 -8.67 18.52 0.78
C GLN A 137 -9.47 17.22 0.71
N GLY A 138 -9.91 16.81 -0.49
CA GLY A 138 -10.61 15.54 -0.73
C GLY A 138 -9.80 14.32 -0.31
N ALA A 139 -8.47 14.35 -0.40
CA ALA A 139 -7.63 13.24 0.05
C ALA A 139 -7.69 13.04 1.57
N ILE A 140 -7.76 14.13 2.33
CA ILE A 140 -7.94 14.08 3.79
C ILE A 140 -9.32 13.55 4.16
N ILE A 141 -10.36 14.05 3.48
CA ILE A 141 -11.74 13.57 3.68
C ILE A 141 -11.82 12.07 3.40
N GLN A 142 -11.18 11.60 2.34
CA GLN A 142 -11.16 10.17 1.97
C GLN A 142 -10.55 9.30 3.07
N ILE A 143 -9.49 9.74 3.76
CA ILE A 143 -8.93 9.02 4.90
C ILE A 143 -9.97 8.90 6.02
N ILE A 144 -10.64 10.00 6.38
CA ILE A 144 -11.65 10.01 7.44
C ILE A 144 -12.81 9.05 7.11
N GLU A 145 -13.28 9.08 5.87
CA GLU A 145 -14.35 8.17 5.43
C GLU A 145 -13.87 6.71 5.35
N SER A 146 -12.60 6.46 5.01
CA SER A 146 -12.03 5.11 5.05
C SER A 146 -12.04 4.54 6.47
N VAL A 147 -11.71 5.33 7.48
CA VAL A 147 -11.77 4.91 8.90
C VAL A 147 -13.20 4.55 9.30
N LYS A 148 -14.21 5.36 8.92
CA LYS A 148 -15.62 5.08 9.22
C LYS A 148 -16.10 3.81 8.52
N ASN A 149 -15.79 3.64 7.24
CA ASN A 149 -16.17 2.44 6.49
C ASN A 149 -15.54 1.19 7.11
N TYR A 150 -14.30 1.30 7.56
CA TYR A 150 -13.59 0.22 8.23
C TYR A 150 -14.30 -0.22 9.52
N LEU A 151 -14.68 0.75 10.33
CA LEU A 151 -15.45 0.51 11.56
C LEU A 151 -16.81 -0.10 11.26
N LEU A 152 -17.49 0.34 10.20
CA LEU A 152 -18.78 -0.20 9.79
C LEU A 152 -18.66 -1.67 9.36
N GLU A 153 -17.70 -2.00 8.52
CA GLU A 153 -17.41 -3.37 8.09
C GLU A 153 -17.10 -4.30 9.27
N TRP A 154 -16.32 -3.80 10.23
CA TRP A 154 -16.04 -4.54 11.44
C TRP A 154 -17.30 -4.80 12.27
N CYS A 155 -18.15 -3.78 12.46
CA CYS A 155 -19.42 -3.94 13.17
C CYS A 155 -20.36 -4.95 12.47
N LEU A 156 -20.42 -4.94 11.14
CA LEU A 156 -21.20 -5.90 10.36
C LEU A 156 -20.69 -7.34 10.53
N LYS A 157 -19.39 -7.53 10.60
CA LYS A 157 -18.81 -8.85 10.91
C LYS A 157 -19.18 -9.33 12.30
N LEU A 158 -19.07 -8.47 13.31
CA LEU A 158 -19.49 -8.80 14.68
C LEU A 158 -20.97 -9.18 14.73
N GLU A 159 -21.84 -8.44 14.04
CA GLU A 159 -23.27 -8.72 13.96
C GLU A 159 -23.57 -10.07 13.31
N ASN A 160 -22.91 -10.37 12.17
CA ASN A 160 -23.05 -11.64 11.47
C ASN A 160 -22.69 -12.86 12.35
N ASP A 161 -21.71 -12.70 13.24
CA ASP A 161 -21.29 -13.74 14.16
C ASP A 161 -22.12 -13.76 15.46
N GLY A 162 -23.13 -12.87 15.54
CA GLY A 162 -24.04 -12.74 16.69
C GLY A 162 -23.38 -12.12 17.91
N ILE A 163 -22.33 -11.33 17.73
CA ILE A 163 -21.60 -10.60 18.78
C ILE A 163 -22.17 -9.18 18.83
N LEU A 164 -23.07 -8.92 19.76
CA LEU A 164 -23.82 -7.68 19.80
C LEU A 164 -23.57 -6.85 21.07
N GLY A 165 -23.25 -7.50 22.17
CA GLY A 165 -23.10 -6.91 23.49
C GLY A 165 -24.42 -6.35 24.02
N GLU A 166 -24.74 -6.59 25.28
CA GLU A 166 -25.90 -6.01 25.95
C GLU A 166 -25.48 -5.22 27.18
N ASP A 167 -26.05 -4.03 27.38
CA ASP A 167 -25.78 -3.17 28.53
C ASP A 167 -24.29 -2.98 28.86
N PHE A 168 -23.48 -2.74 27.80
CA PHE A 168 -22.02 -2.58 27.85
C PHE A 168 -21.23 -3.83 28.24
N GLU A 169 -21.82 -5.03 28.21
CA GLU A 169 -21.16 -6.30 28.50
C GLU A 169 -21.24 -7.27 27.33
N PHE A 170 -20.27 -8.16 27.22
CA PHE A 170 -20.23 -9.26 26.26
C PHE A 170 -20.17 -10.57 27.05
N SER A 171 -20.98 -11.55 26.66
CA SER A 171 -20.95 -12.89 27.22
C SER A 171 -19.62 -13.59 26.87
N GLU A 172 -19.23 -14.59 27.65
CA GLU A 172 -18.04 -15.40 27.35
C GLU A 172 -18.12 -16.08 25.98
N SER A 173 -19.31 -16.50 25.56
CA SER A 173 -19.52 -17.05 24.20
C SER A 173 -19.24 -16.03 23.10
N GLU A 174 -19.63 -14.76 23.26
CA GLU A 174 -19.33 -13.69 22.31
C GLU A 174 -17.82 -13.37 22.27
N LYS A 175 -17.16 -13.36 23.43
CA LYS A 175 -15.70 -13.17 23.52
C LYS A 175 -14.92 -14.31 22.85
N GLU A 176 -15.36 -15.57 23.02
CA GLU A 176 -14.74 -16.71 22.34
C GLU A 176 -14.92 -16.63 20.83
N LYS A 177 -16.13 -16.31 20.35
CA LYS A 177 -16.37 -16.10 18.91
C LYS A 177 -15.51 -14.97 18.35
N ALA A 178 -15.40 -13.85 19.05
CA ALA A 178 -14.60 -12.73 18.63
C ALA A 178 -13.11 -13.05 18.45
N ARG A 179 -12.55 -13.97 19.23
CA ARG A 179 -11.16 -14.44 19.11
C ARG A 179 -10.88 -15.25 17.85
N ILE A 180 -11.91 -15.91 17.31
CA ILE A 180 -11.80 -16.77 16.12
C ILE A 180 -11.94 -15.93 14.84
N ILE A 181 -12.56 -14.76 14.93
CA ILE A 181 -12.68 -13.86 13.78
C ILE A 181 -11.28 -13.42 13.39
N PRO A 182 -10.82 -13.68 12.15
CA PRO A 182 -9.55 -13.15 11.68
C PRO A 182 -9.58 -11.62 11.83
N GLN A 183 -8.76 -11.11 12.72
CA GLN A 183 -8.59 -9.67 12.94
C GLN A 183 -7.75 -9.06 11.81
N GLN A 184 -7.82 -9.67 10.62
CA GLN A 184 -7.22 -9.06 9.45
C GLN A 184 -7.95 -7.75 9.20
N ILE A 185 -7.28 -6.68 9.59
CA ILE A 185 -7.53 -5.36 9.08
C ILE A 185 -7.17 -5.49 7.60
N ASN A 186 -8.15 -5.87 6.77
CA ASN A 186 -7.99 -5.81 5.33
C ASN A 186 -7.90 -4.34 4.99
N TYR A 187 -6.67 -3.83 4.88
CA TYR A 187 -6.43 -2.54 4.28
C TYR A 187 -7.01 -2.62 2.87
N TYR A 188 -8.18 -1.99 2.65
CA TYR A 188 -8.66 -1.80 1.30
C TYR A 188 -7.63 -0.93 0.60
N GLY A 189 -6.74 -1.58 -0.13
CA GLY A 189 -5.94 -0.92 -1.14
C GLY A 189 -6.86 -0.23 -2.15
N PRO A 190 -6.34 0.64 -3.00
CA PRO A 190 -7.14 1.40 -3.94
C PRO A 190 -8.06 0.47 -4.72
N VAL A 191 -9.36 0.80 -4.76
CA VAL A 191 -10.33 0.11 -5.62
C VAL A 191 -9.89 0.39 -7.05
N ILE A 192 -9.23 -0.58 -7.67
CA ILE A 192 -8.81 -0.48 -9.07
C ILE A 192 -10.06 -0.73 -9.91
N THR A 193 -10.73 0.33 -10.35
CA THR A 193 -11.80 0.29 -11.34
C THR A 193 -11.23 0.18 -12.76
N GLY A 194 -10.51 -0.89 -13.04
CA GLY A 194 -9.89 -1.14 -14.34
C GLY A 194 -9.78 -2.63 -14.63
N ASN A 195 -9.64 -2.98 -15.92
CA ASN A 195 -9.49 -4.35 -16.36
C ASN A 195 -8.10 -4.86 -15.95
N VAL A 196 -8.02 -5.65 -14.88
CA VAL A 196 -6.77 -6.23 -14.38
C VAL A 196 -6.59 -7.59 -15.05
N ASN A 197 -6.09 -7.58 -16.28
CA ASN A 197 -5.63 -8.81 -16.92
C ASN A 197 -4.17 -9.07 -16.54
N SER A 198 -3.91 -10.20 -15.90
CA SER A 198 -2.58 -10.72 -15.55
C SER A 198 -1.84 -9.97 -14.40
N SER A 199 -2.56 -9.37 -13.45
CA SER A 199 -1.97 -8.80 -12.24
C SER A 199 -2.50 -9.50 -10.99
N GLN A 200 -1.63 -9.85 -10.05
CA GLN A 200 -2.05 -10.31 -8.73
C GLN A 200 -2.23 -9.08 -7.83
N LEU A 201 -3.46 -8.89 -7.33
CA LEU A 201 -3.75 -7.91 -6.30
C LEU A 201 -3.51 -8.58 -4.94
N VAL A 202 -2.48 -8.12 -4.23
CA VAL A 202 -2.19 -8.56 -2.86
C VAL A 202 -2.53 -7.42 -1.93
N SER A 203 -3.50 -7.65 -1.05
CA SER A 203 -3.91 -6.70 -0.02
C SER A 203 -3.73 -7.36 1.35
N GLY A 204 -3.05 -6.68 2.28
CA GLY A 204 -2.84 -7.11 3.67
C GLY A 204 -1.37 -7.39 4.02
N ASP A 205 -1.02 -7.19 5.30
CA ASP A 205 0.30 -7.50 5.83
C ASP A 205 0.48 -9.03 6.00
N ASN A 206 1.72 -9.52 5.83
CA ASN A 206 2.10 -10.94 5.86
C ASN A 206 1.57 -11.83 4.71
N ASN A 207 1.15 -11.27 3.60
CA ASN A 207 0.97 -12.07 2.40
C ASN A 207 2.35 -12.44 1.85
N THR A 208 2.78 -13.66 2.10
CA THR A 208 3.80 -14.29 1.29
C THR A 208 3.17 -14.49 -0.09
N ILE A 209 3.50 -13.58 -1.01
CA ILE A 209 3.15 -13.80 -2.42
C ILE A 209 3.90 -15.05 -2.82
N ASP A 210 3.18 -16.13 -2.99
CA ASP A 210 3.74 -17.34 -3.59
C ASP A 210 3.88 -17.08 -5.09
N PHE A 211 4.95 -16.36 -5.49
CA PHE A 211 5.33 -16.17 -6.87
C PHE A 211 5.69 -17.47 -7.58
N THR A 212 5.62 -18.59 -6.88
CA THR A 212 6.29 -19.81 -7.25
C THR A 212 5.47 -20.72 -8.16
N SER A 213 4.13 -20.59 -8.29
CA SER A 213 3.44 -21.70 -8.94
C SER A 213 2.95 -21.48 -10.38
N SER A 214 2.64 -20.26 -10.83
CA SER A 214 2.14 -20.09 -12.21
C SER A 214 3.02 -19.20 -13.09
N TYR A 215 3.53 -18.10 -12.57
CA TYR A 215 4.35 -17.18 -13.36
C TYR A 215 5.75 -17.70 -13.65
N SER A 216 6.34 -18.43 -12.70
CA SER A 216 7.70 -18.95 -12.82
C SER A 216 7.83 -20.07 -13.86
N ALA A 217 6.87 -20.96 -13.96
CA ALA A 217 6.88 -22.04 -14.96
C ALA A 217 6.68 -21.48 -16.38
N GLU A 218 5.74 -20.55 -16.57
CA GLU A 218 5.52 -19.89 -17.86
C GLU A 218 6.73 -19.05 -18.30
N LEU A 219 7.36 -18.31 -17.40
CA LEU A 219 8.55 -17.52 -17.69
C LEU A 219 9.73 -18.41 -18.09
N ILE A 220 9.99 -19.47 -17.34
CA ILE A 220 11.06 -20.43 -17.65
C ILE A 220 10.82 -21.07 -19.01
N ASP A 221 9.60 -21.47 -19.32
CA ASP A 221 9.25 -22.06 -20.64
C ASP A 221 9.37 -21.04 -21.78
N GLU A 222 8.99 -19.79 -21.57
CA GLU A 222 9.13 -18.71 -22.55
C GLU A 222 10.60 -18.41 -22.84
N ILE A 223 11.45 -18.33 -21.82
CA ILE A 223 12.90 -18.15 -21.96
C ILE A 223 13.52 -19.35 -22.71
N LYS A 224 13.14 -20.60 -22.37
CA LYS A 224 13.62 -21.81 -23.05
C LYS A 224 13.25 -21.81 -24.53
N LYS A 225 12.02 -21.41 -24.88
CA LYS A 225 11.56 -21.31 -26.28
C LYS A 225 12.31 -20.24 -27.05
N SER A 226 12.49 -19.06 -26.45
CA SER A 226 13.22 -17.96 -27.07
C SER A 226 14.69 -18.33 -27.32
N LEU A 227 15.35 -18.93 -26.32
CA LEU A 227 16.75 -19.32 -26.40
C LEU A 227 17.05 -20.33 -27.51
N LYS A 228 16.09 -21.22 -27.83
CA LYS A 228 16.24 -22.16 -28.98
C LYS A 228 16.37 -21.44 -30.30
N ASN A 229 15.70 -20.30 -30.46
CA ASN A 229 15.64 -19.52 -31.71
C ASN A 229 16.77 -18.48 -31.83
N GLU A 230 17.56 -18.25 -30.76
CA GLU A 230 18.67 -17.31 -30.78
C GLU A 230 19.84 -17.83 -31.64
N ALA A 231 20.52 -16.92 -32.36
CA ALA A 231 21.65 -17.24 -33.24
C ALA A 231 22.98 -17.19 -32.50
N ILE A 232 23.09 -17.95 -31.39
CA ILE A 232 24.30 -18.05 -30.54
C ILE A 232 24.91 -19.45 -30.63
N SER A 233 26.17 -19.59 -30.16
CA SER A 233 26.85 -20.89 -30.20
C SER A 233 26.15 -21.95 -29.34
N SER A 234 26.30 -23.23 -29.76
CA SER A 234 25.71 -24.37 -29.02
C SER A 234 26.22 -24.43 -27.58
N LYS A 235 27.48 -24.02 -27.33
CA LYS A 235 28.06 -23.94 -25.98
C LYS A 235 27.33 -22.88 -25.15
N ASN A 236 27.17 -21.67 -25.67
CA ASN A 236 26.49 -20.58 -24.95
C ASN A 236 25.01 -20.91 -24.69
N LYS A 237 24.34 -21.68 -25.59
CA LYS A 237 22.99 -22.20 -25.34
C LYS A 237 22.95 -23.18 -24.16
N SER A 238 23.94 -24.09 -24.07
CA SER A 238 24.05 -25.03 -22.96
C SER A 238 24.27 -24.30 -21.65
N ASP A 239 25.25 -23.39 -21.62
CA ASP A 239 25.58 -22.61 -20.41
C ASP A 239 24.37 -21.79 -19.92
N ALA A 240 23.59 -21.19 -20.83
CA ALA A 240 22.37 -20.45 -20.50
C ALA A 240 21.26 -21.37 -19.96
N LEU A 241 21.13 -22.58 -20.49
CA LEU A 241 20.15 -23.57 -20.01
C LEU A 241 20.51 -24.07 -18.61
N ASP A 242 21.79 -24.29 -18.32
CA ASP A 242 22.25 -24.70 -16.99
C ASP A 242 21.95 -23.63 -15.94
N ILE A 243 22.21 -22.36 -16.25
CA ILE A 243 21.85 -21.23 -15.36
C ILE A 243 20.32 -21.18 -15.16
N LEU A 244 19.55 -21.41 -16.22
CA LEU A 244 18.09 -21.37 -16.15
C LEU A 244 17.52 -22.54 -15.32
N GLU A 245 18.19 -23.70 -15.32
CA GLU A 245 17.81 -24.85 -14.51
C GLU A 245 18.09 -24.58 -13.01
N ASP A 246 19.20 -23.91 -12.67
CA ASP A 246 19.50 -23.45 -11.30
C ASP A 246 18.48 -22.43 -10.80
N ILE A 247 18.00 -21.54 -11.68
CA ILE A 247 16.94 -20.61 -11.37
C ILE A 247 15.61 -21.35 -11.10
N ASP A 248 15.24 -22.32 -11.94
CA ASP A 248 14.05 -23.14 -11.78
C ASP A 248 14.08 -23.93 -10.46
N MET A 249 15.22 -24.53 -10.11
CA MET A 249 15.42 -25.19 -8.81
C MET A 249 15.31 -24.21 -7.64
N SER A 250 15.81 -22.99 -7.79
CA SER A 250 15.71 -21.97 -6.77
C SER A 250 14.27 -21.51 -6.54
N ILE A 251 13.46 -21.44 -7.59
CA ILE A 251 12.03 -21.18 -7.56
C ILE A 251 11.30 -22.34 -6.85
N LYS A 252 11.51 -23.58 -7.29
CA LYS A 252 10.88 -24.78 -6.71
C LYS A 252 11.22 -25.00 -5.24
N SER A 253 12.39 -24.56 -4.80
CA SER A 253 12.83 -24.61 -3.39
C SER A 253 12.41 -23.40 -2.56
N ASN A 254 11.55 -22.55 -3.06
CA ASN A 254 10.98 -21.37 -2.36
C ASN A 254 12.06 -20.42 -1.80
N LYS A 255 13.14 -20.19 -2.56
CA LYS A 255 14.17 -19.23 -2.15
C LYS A 255 13.63 -17.78 -2.19
N LYS A 256 14.23 -16.91 -1.39
CA LYS A 256 13.85 -15.48 -1.32
C LYS A 256 13.82 -14.85 -2.72
N THR A 257 12.79 -14.06 -3.00
CA THR A 257 12.60 -13.36 -4.28
C THR A 257 13.82 -12.54 -4.73
N SER A 258 14.57 -11.95 -3.79
CA SER A 258 15.80 -11.23 -4.07
C SER A 258 16.89 -12.12 -4.68
N VAL A 259 16.97 -13.38 -4.27
CA VAL A 259 17.94 -14.37 -4.81
C VAL A 259 17.56 -14.74 -6.24
N ILE A 260 16.25 -14.99 -6.48
CA ILE A 260 15.73 -15.31 -7.82
C ILE A 260 15.92 -14.13 -8.78
N LYS A 261 15.62 -12.90 -8.34
CA LYS A 261 15.86 -11.67 -9.13
C LYS A 261 17.35 -11.48 -9.47
N SER A 262 18.24 -11.73 -8.52
CA SER A 262 19.69 -11.64 -8.75
C SER A 262 20.16 -12.67 -9.78
N ALA A 263 19.64 -13.91 -9.70
CA ALA A 263 19.99 -14.97 -10.65
C ALA A 263 19.43 -14.69 -12.07
N LEU A 264 18.22 -14.18 -12.20
CA LEU A 264 17.63 -13.73 -13.46
C LEU A 264 18.42 -12.55 -14.08
N ASN A 265 18.88 -11.60 -13.27
CA ASN A 265 19.78 -10.54 -13.74
C ASN A 265 21.11 -11.10 -14.25
N GLY A 266 21.71 -12.05 -13.55
CA GLY A 266 22.92 -12.73 -14.00
C GLY A 266 22.73 -13.43 -15.34
N LEU A 267 21.61 -14.15 -15.53
CA LEU A 267 21.27 -14.78 -16.82
C LEU A 267 21.07 -13.74 -17.92
N LYS A 268 20.37 -12.65 -17.65
CA LYS A 268 20.16 -11.54 -18.60
C LYS A 268 21.50 -10.96 -19.06
N ASP A 269 22.39 -10.65 -18.12
CA ASP A 269 23.69 -10.05 -18.44
C ASP A 269 24.57 -11.04 -19.26
N PHE A 270 24.54 -12.31 -18.93
CA PHE A 270 25.17 -13.36 -19.73
C PHE A 270 24.61 -13.38 -21.17
N LEU A 271 23.28 -13.37 -21.34
CA LEU A 271 22.63 -13.42 -22.67
C LEU A 271 22.96 -12.18 -23.52
N ILE A 272 23.03 -10.98 -22.92
CA ILE A 272 23.47 -9.77 -23.60
C ILE A 272 24.91 -9.94 -24.10
N ASN A 273 25.79 -10.43 -23.25
CA ASN A 273 27.22 -10.61 -23.59
C ASN A 273 27.46 -11.62 -24.73
N VAL A 274 26.58 -12.63 -24.86
CA VAL A 274 26.70 -13.63 -25.94
C VAL A 274 25.87 -13.30 -27.18
N GLY A 275 25.15 -12.15 -27.18
CA GLY A 275 24.37 -11.66 -28.32
C GLY A 275 22.92 -12.19 -28.39
N ALA A 276 22.40 -12.85 -27.35
CA ALA A 276 21.02 -13.33 -27.24
C ALA A 276 20.07 -12.23 -26.76
N ASN A 277 19.97 -11.17 -27.53
CA ASN A 277 19.30 -9.91 -27.11
C ASN A 277 17.78 -10.06 -27.01
N VAL A 278 17.12 -10.90 -27.81
CA VAL A 278 15.67 -11.11 -27.76
C VAL A 278 15.30 -11.79 -26.45
N THR A 279 16.03 -12.84 -26.06
CA THR A 279 15.79 -13.55 -24.81
C THR A 279 16.08 -12.66 -23.58
N ALA A 280 17.15 -11.85 -23.64
CA ALA A 280 17.46 -10.87 -22.59
C ALA A 280 16.38 -9.79 -22.45
N ALA A 281 15.76 -9.35 -23.56
CA ALA A 281 14.64 -8.39 -23.54
C ALA A 281 13.39 -8.98 -22.89
N ILE A 282 13.08 -10.26 -23.12
CA ILE A 282 11.99 -10.98 -22.46
C ILE A 282 12.18 -10.95 -20.94
N ILE A 283 13.39 -11.31 -20.46
CA ILE A 283 13.70 -11.27 -19.02
C ILE A 283 13.53 -9.85 -18.48
N THR A 284 14.03 -8.83 -19.18
CA THR A 284 13.93 -7.42 -18.75
C THR A 284 12.48 -6.96 -18.64
N THR A 285 11.66 -7.27 -19.66
CA THR A 285 10.24 -6.88 -19.69
C THR A 285 9.46 -7.52 -18.56
N LYS A 286 9.71 -8.80 -18.30
CA LYS A 286 9.04 -9.52 -17.21
C LYS A 286 9.51 -9.10 -15.82
N MET A 287 10.79 -8.75 -15.65
CA MET A 287 11.33 -8.26 -14.39
C MET A 287 10.91 -6.84 -14.04
N ASN A 288 10.61 -5.99 -15.02
CA ASN A 288 10.08 -4.62 -14.80
C ASN A 288 8.58 -4.60 -14.54
N GLY A 289 7.90 -5.72 -14.72
CA GLY A 289 6.49 -5.92 -14.35
C GLY A 289 6.32 -6.45 -12.90
N PHE A 290 7.42 -6.49 -12.15
CA PHE A 290 7.44 -6.87 -10.73
C PHE A 290 7.64 -5.60 -9.87
#